data_9034e8d49eb30624451134baeb650082
#
_entry.id   9034e8d49eb30624451134baeb650082
#
_cell.length_a   1.000
_cell.length_b   1.000
_cell.length_c   1.000
_cell.angle_alpha   90.00
_cell.angle_beta   90.00
_cell.angle_gamma   90.00
#
_symmetry.space_group_name_H-M   'P 1'
#
loop_
_entity.id
_entity.type
_entity.pdbx_description
1 polymer ?
#
loop_
_entity_poly.entity_id
_entity_poly.type
_entity_poly.pdbx_seq_one_letter_code
_entity_poly.pdbx_strand_id
1 'polypeptide(L)'
;MSRLRSVLVIVCAFALPVTGSAQEKALNLYTARHYQTDEALYSNFTRQTGIKINRIEAPEDPLLERIKNEGANSPADVFITVDVGRLWRAQQAGVFAQVKSAVLESRIPAQYRDPEGYWFGFSARARVIAYNKTTVKPGEIKSYEDLADPKWKGKVCTRSSGHVYTLSLISSLVAHNGEGPTEQWARGLVANLARDPKGGDTDQLAAVASGECDLALSNTYYIVRLMRSSKPEDKAMAAKLGVIWPNQDNRGTQMNVSGGGMLKNAPNKEAALKFLEYLASDEAQAYFANGNNEWPVVPGIRFNNPELVALGIFKADTINVALLGKNQPVAQKIVDRVGFK
;
A
#
# COMPACT_ATOMS: atom_id res chain seq x y z
N MET A 1 -18.53 73.19 -61.94
CA MET A 1 -17.54 73.20 -60.85
C MET A 1 -18.09 72.42 -59.71
N SER A 2 -17.80 71.12 -59.70
CA SER A 2 -18.32 70.15 -58.69
C SER A 2 -17.13 69.77 -57.78
N ARG A 3 -17.28 70.05 -56.46
CA ARG A 3 -16.28 69.68 -55.45
C ARG A 3 -16.66 68.33 -54.88
N LEU A 4 -15.83 67.32 -55.18
CA LEU A 4 -15.86 66.02 -54.51
C LEU A 4 -15.30 66.16 -53.11
N ARG A 5 -16.04 65.80 -52.09
CA ARG A 5 -15.57 65.68 -50.71
C ARG A 5 -15.28 64.19 -50.48
N SER A 6 -13.99 63.88 -50.29
CA SER A 6 -13.54 62.55 -49.86
C SER A 6 -13.82 62.37 -48.35
N VAL A 7 -14.58 61.41 -47.99
CA VAL A 7 -14.82 60.98 -46.59
C VAL A 7 -13.81 59.88 -46.25
N LEU A 8 -12.90 60.19 -45.34
CA LEU A 8 -11.91 59.25 -44.80
C LEU A 8 -12.60 58.41 -43.70
N VAL A 9 -12.87 57.12 -43.95
CA VAL A 9 -13.40 56.20 -42.92
C VAL A 9 -12.20 55.60 -42.17
N ILE A 10 -12.02 56.03 -40.90
CA ILE A 10 -11.05 55.43 -39.98
C ILE A 10 -11.66 54.16 -39.40
N VAL A 11 -11.21 53.00 -39.81
CA VAL A 11 -11.59 51.72 -39.21
C VAL A 11 -10.69 51.50 -37.95
N CYS A 12 -11.24 51.79 -36.77
CA CYS A 12 -10.60 51.39 -35.53
C CYS A 12 -10.75 49.89 -35.32
N ALA A 13 -9.69 49.13 -35.56
CA ALA A 13 -9.63 47.70 -35.19
C ALA A 13 -9.50 47.59 -33.66
N PHE A 14 -10.59 47.26 -32.99
CA PHE A 14 -10.57 46.84 -31.57
C PHE A 14 -9.92 45.44 -31.48
N ALA A 15 -8.66 45.39 -31.09
CA ALA A 15 -8.04 44.14 -30.66
C ALA A 15 -8.64 43.73 -29.29
N LEU A 16 -9.56 42.76 -29.32
CA LEU A 16 -10.04 42.10 -28.09
C LEU A 16 -8.87 41.29 -27.51
N PRO A 17 -8.56 41.48 -26.20
CA PRO A 17 -7.58 40.62 -25.55
C PRO A 17 -8.17 39.20 -25.54
N VAL A 18 -7.52 38.28 -26.21
CA VAL A 18 -7.77 36.81 -26.05
C VAL A 18 -7.26 36.51 -24.64
N THR A 19 -8.14 36.54 -23.66
CA THR A 19 -7.90 35.96 -22.35
C THR A 19 -7.80 34.46 -22.55
N GLY A 20 -6.60 33.98 -22.79
CA GLY A 20 -6.31 32.56 -22.76
C GLY A 20 -6.73 32.04 -21.40
N SER A 21 -7.85 31.33 -21.33
CA SER A 21 -8.24 30.55 -20.18
C SER A 21 -7.06 29.60 -19.89
N ALA A 22 -6.29 29.87 -18.86
CA ALA A 22 -5.27 28.95 -18.40
C ALA A 22 -6.00 27.64 -18.08
N GLN A 23 -5.76 26.60 -18.88
CA GLN A 23 -6.35 25.29 -18.66
C GLN A 23 -6.05 24.88 -17.21
N GLU A 24 -7.10 24.63 -16.42
CA GLU A 24 -6.97 24.24 -15.02
C GLU A 24 -6.06 23.01 -14.95
N LYS A 25 -4.93 23.11 -14.25
CA LYS A 25 -4.00 21.98 -14.09
C LYS A 25 -4.71 20.91 -13.26
N ALA A 26 -4.88 19.75 -13.83
CA ALA A 26 -5.56 18.63 -13.17
C ALA A 26 -4.68 17.37 -13.17
N LEU A 27 -4.93 16.52 -12.18
CA LEU A 27 -4.40 15.18 -12.04
C LEU A 27 -5.58 14.21 -11.93
N ASN A 28 -5.64 13.20 -12.77
CA ASN A 28 -6.63 12.14 -12.70
C ASN A 28 -6.04 10.93 -11.98
N LEU A 29 -6.48 10.73 -10.74
CA LEU A 29 -5.99 9.69 -9.85
C LEU A 29 -6.96 8.50 -9.83
N TYR A 30 -6.48 7.31 -10.19
CA TYR A 30 -7.15 6.05 -9.94
C TYR A 30 -6.55 5.42 -8.70
N THR A 31 -7.37 5.16 -7.68
CA THR A 31 -6.87 4.66 -6.39
C THR A 31 -7.70 3.49 -5.86
N ALA A 32 -7.02 2.42 -5.49
CA ALA A 32 -7.57 1.32 -4.71
C ALA A 32 -7.30 1.49 -3.19
N ARG A 33 -6.77 2.65 -2.79
CA ARG A 33 -6.68 3.03 -1.39
C ARG A 33 -8.03 3.64 -0.98
N HIS A 34 -8.64 3.09 0.06
CA HIS A 34 -9.96 3.51 0.55
C HIS A 34 -9.87 4.03 1.99
N TYR A 35 -8.81 4.80 2.27
CA TYR A 35 -8.66 5.46 3.55
C TYR A 35 -9.29 6.86 3.48
N GLN A 36 -10.35 7.10 4.27
CA GLN A 36 -10.94 8.44 4.38
C GLN A 36 -9.92 9.50 4.79
N THR A 37 -8.89 9.08 5.51
CA THR A 37 -7.76 9.92 5.90
C THR A 37 -6.96 10.44 4.72
N ASP A 38 -6.93 9.77 3.57
CA ASP A 38 -6.17 10.23 2.38
C ASP A 38 -6.68 11.55 1.80
N GLU A 39 -7.90 11.99 2.16
CA GLU A 39 -8.47 13.28 1.70
C GLU A 39 -7.60 14.48 2.04
N ALA A 40 -7.05 14.52 3.27
CA ALA A 40 -6.16 15.61 3.66
C ALA A 40 -4.84 15.58 2.90
N LEU A 41 -4.33 14.39 2.54
CA LEU A 41 -3.15 14.23 1.69
C LEU A 41 -3.36 14.87 0.32
N TYR A 42 -4.50 14.60 -0.30
CA TYR A 42 -4.86 15.13 -1.62
C TYR A 42 -5.12 16.64 -1.59
N SER A 43 -5.83 17.11 -0.57
CA SER A 43 -6.10 18.55 -0.37
C SER A 43 -4.81 19.35 -0.15
N ASN A 44 -3.85 18.80 0.58
CA ASN A 44 -2.53 19.42 0.79
C ASN A 44 -1.74 19.55 -0.52
N PHE A 45 -1.74 18.51 -1.36
CA PHE A 45 -1.14 18.60 -2.69
C PHE A 45 -1.75 19.71 -3.54
N THR A 46 -3.09 19.75 -3.61
CA THR A 46 -3.80 20.80 -4.37
C THR A 46 -3.49 22.19 -3.84
N ARG A 47 -3.45 22.37 -2.52
CA ARG A 47 -3.12 23.68 -1.90
C ARG A 47 -1.70 24.14 -2.24
N GLN A 48 -0.72 23.22 -2.29
CA GLN A 48 0.67 23.55 -2.56
C GLN A 48 0.96 23.81 -4.04
N THR A 49 0.28 23.10 -4.92
CA THR A 49 0.63 23.09 -6.35
C THR A 49 -0.37 23.80 -7.25
N GLY A 50 -1.58 24.05 -6.75
CA GLY A 50 -2.70 24.52 -7.56
C GLY A 50 -3.25 23.45 -8.52
N ILE A 51 -2.77 22.19 -8.46
CA ILE A 51 -3.22 21.10 -9.29
C ILE A 51 -4.41 20.42 -8.62
N LYS A 52 -5.54 20.41 -9.29
CA LYS A 52 -6.76 19.75 -8.82
C LYS A 52 -6.66 18.24 -9.02
N ILE A 53 -7.05 17.45 -8.02
CA ILE A 53 -7.13 16.00 -8.14
C ILE A 53 -8.56 15.58 -8.47
N ASN A 54 -8.75 14.95 -9.63
CA ASN A 54 -9.95 14.23 -9.98
C ASN A 54 -9.72 12.75 -9.62
N ARG A 55 -10.54 12.19 -8.71
CA ARG A 55 -10.31 10.88 -8.16
C ARG A 55 -11.39 9.89 -8.57
N ILE A 56 -10.96 8.68 -8.97
CA ILE A 56 -11.80 7.48 -9.06
C ILE A 56 -11.27 6.48 -8.05
N GLU A 57 -12.14 6.09 -7.12
CA GLU A 57 -11.86 5.13 -6.07
C GLU A 57 -12.70 3.87 -6.26
N ALA A 58 -12.06 2.73 -6.35
CA ALA A 58 -12.71 1.43 -6.48
C ALA A 58 -11.74 0.30 -6.05
N PRO A 59 -12.23 -0.95 -5.87
CA PRO A 59 -11.36 -2.10 -5.69
C PRO A 59 -10.34 -2.23 -6.83
N GLU A 60 -9.18 -2.82 -6.53
CA GLU A 60 -8.04 -2.83 -7.48
C GLU A 60 -8.36 -3.54 -8.78
N ASP A 61 -8.91 -4.78 -8.73
CA ASP A 61 -9.13 -5.55 -9.94
C ASP A 61 -10.04 -4.84 -10.94
N PRO A 62 -11.19 -4.26 -10.54
CA PRO A 62 -12.00 -3.40 -11.41
C PRO A 62 -11.25 -2.18 -11.96
N LEU A 63 -10.38 -1.52 -11.16
CA LEU A 63 -9.61 -0.37 -11.64
C LEU A 63 -8.55 -0.80 -12.66
N LEU A 64 -7.86 -1.89 -12.42
CA LEU A 64 -6.84 -2.40 -13.33
C LEU A 64 -7.47 -2.80 -14.68
N GLU A 65 -8.59 -3.52 -14.65
CA GLU A 65 -9.33 -3.87 -15.87
C GLU A 65 -9.86 -2.62 -16.59
N ARG A 66 -10.32 -1.62 -15.85
CA ARG A 66 -10.74 -0.35 -16.43
C ARG A 66 -9.57 0.34 -17.16
N ILE A 67 -8.40 0.46 -16.53
CA ILE A 67 -7.20 1.06 -17.15
C ILE A 67 -6.81 0.31 -18.43
N LYS A 68 -6.86 -1.03 -18.41
CA LYS A 68 -6.57 -1.86 -19.59
C LYS A 68 -7.57 -1.64 -20.72
N ASN A 69 -8.86 -1.59 -20.40
CA ASN A 69 -9.92 -1.39 -21.39
C ASN A 69 -9.94 0.03 -21.97
N GLU A 70 -9.66 1.04 -21.16
CA GLU A 70 -9.49 2.43 -21.62
C GLU A 70 -8.27 2.58 -22.55
N GLY A 71 -7.21 1.81 -22.31
CA GLY A 71 -6.01 1.74 -23.14
C GLY A 71 -5.37 3.11 -23.38
N ALA A 72 -5.18 3.46 -24.64
CA ALA A 72 -4.59 4.75 -25.05
C ALA A 72 -5.51 5.96 -24.75
N ASN A 73 -6.80 5.73 -24.53
CA ASN A 73 -7.80 6.76 -24.25
C ASN A 73 -8.04 6.93 -22.75
N SER A 74 -7.29 6.24 -21.89
CA SER A 74 -7.45 6.39 -20.44
C SER A 74 -7.18 7.84 -20.01
N PRO A 75 -8.11 8.46 -19.27
CA PRO A 75 -7.88 9.77 -18.70
C PRO A 75 -6.96 9.73 -17.48
N ALA A 76 -6.67 8.55 -16.93
CA ALA A 76 -5.94 8.39 -15.68
C ALA A 76 -4.45 8.71 -15.84
N ASP A 77 -3.91 9.45 -14.88
CA ASP A 77 -2.49 9.85 -14.84
C ASP A 77 -1.68 8.96 -13.90
N VAL A 78 -2.26 8.65 -12.74
CA VAL A 78 -1.60 7.87 -11.67
C VAL A 78 -2.53 6.77 -11.19
N PHE A 79 -1.96 5.59 -10.98
CA PHE A 79 -2.63 4.49 -10.29
C PHE A 79 -1.92 4.19 -8.97
N ILE A 80 -2.70 4.21 -7.87
CA ILE A 80 -2.21 3.89 -6.53
C ILE A 80 -2.99 2.70 -5.96
N THR A 81 -2.26 1.77 -5.34
CA THR A 81 -2.86 0.61 -4.69
C THR A 81 -2.12 0.24 -3.40
N VAL A 82 -2.66 -0.73 -2.69
CA VAL A 82 -2.07 -1.31 -1.48
C VAL A 82 -1.52 -2.69 -1.79
N ASP A 83 -0.34 -3.02 -1.23
CA ASP A 83 0.38 -4.26 -1.43
C ASP A 83 1.16 -4.33 -2.75
N VAL A 84 2.44 -4.68 -2.62
CA VAL A 84 3.37 -4.78 -3.75
C VAL A 84 2.96 -5.83 -4.79
N GLY A 85 2.26 -6.89 -4.37
CA GLY A 85 1.76 -7.91 -5.31
C GLY A 85 0.80 -7.32 -6.34
N ARG A 86 0.02 -6.33 -5.94
CA ARG A 86 -0.88 -5.59 -6.83
C ARG A 86 -0.12 -4.65 -7.75
N LEU A 87 0.90 -3.95 -7.23
CA LEU A 87 1.79 -3.12 -8.04
C LEU A 87 2.49 -3.95 -9.11
N TRP A 88 2.99 -5.12 -8.74
CA TRP A 88 3.62 -6.05 -9.67
C TRP A 88 2.63 -6.54 -10.75
N ARG A 89 1.39 -6.91 -10.39
CA ARG A 89 0.37 -7.29 -11.38
C ARG A 89 0.08 -6.17 -12.38
N ALA A 90 -0.04 -4.93 -11.89
CA ALA A 90 -0.22 -3.75 -12.75
C ALA A 90 0.99 -3.53 -13.69
N GLN A 91 2.22 -3.72 -13.18
CA GLN A 91 3.43 -3.68 -13.99
C GLN A 91 3.43 -4.78 -15.06
N GLN A 92 3.10 -6.03 -14.71
CA GLN A 92 3.01 -7.13 -15.67
C GLN A 92 1.92 -6.90 -16.74
N ALA A 93 0.86 -6.21 -16.39
CA ALA A 93 -0.17 -5.78 -17.35
C ALA A 93 0.27 -4.63 -18.26
N GLY A 94 1.49 -4.09 -18.08
CA GLY A 94 2.07 -3.04 -18.91
C GLY A 94 1.38 -1.68 -18.80
N VAL A 95 0.69 -1.41 -17.68
CA VAL A 95 -0.06 -0.16 -17.50
C VAL A 95 0.79 1.00 -16.98
N PHE A 96 1.94 0.73 -16.36
CA PHE A 96 2.83 1.76 -15.85
C PHE A 96 3.84 2.26 -16.89
N ALA A 97 4.19 3.53 -16.81
CA ALA A 97 5.36 4.12 -17.46
C ALA A 97 6.58 4.02 -16.54
N GLN A 98 7.75 3.87 -17.12
CA GLN A 98 9.01 4.07 -16.40
C GLN A 98 9.18 5.55 -16.05
N VAL A 99 9.46 5.85 -14.79
CA VAL A 99 9.69 7.20 -14.28
C VAL A 99 11.12 7.27 -13.75
N LYS A 100 11.89 8.21 -14.29
CA LYS A 100 13.20 8.60 -13.77
C LYS A 100 13.05 9.92 -13.03
N SER A 101 13.27 9.91 -11.72
CA SER A 101 13.20 11.11 -10.88
C SER A 101 14.29 11.04 -9.81
N ALA A 102 15.20 11.99 -9.85
CA ALA A 102 16.24 12.11 -8.82
C ALA A 102 15.64 12.28 -7.41
N VAL A 103 14.48 12.92 -7.31
CA VAL A 103 13.75 13.07 -6.04
C VAL A 103 13.29 11.71 -5.53
N LEU A 104 12.55 10.95 -6.34
CA LEU A 104 12.02 9.64 -5.94
C LEU A 104 13.16 8.64 -5.64
N GLU A 105 14.20 8.63 -6.48
CA GLU A 105 15.32 7.71 -6.34
C GLU A 105 16.19 7.99 -5.12
N SER A 106 16.36 9.26 -4.75
CA SER A 106 17.14 9.65 -3.57
C SER A 106 16.37 9.50 -2.26
N ARG A 107 15.04 9.67 -2.30
CA ARG A 107 14.22 9.68 -1.09
C ARG A 107 13.69 8.29 -0.74
N ILE A 108 13.28 7.49 -1.73
CA ILE A 108 12.68 6.17 -1.50
C ILE A 108 13.79 5.11 -1.60
N PRO A 109 14.10 4.38 -0.50
CA PRO A 109 15.09 3.31 -0.52
C PRO A 109 14.81 2.27 -1.59
N ALA A 110 15.87 1.72 -2.19
CA ALA A 110 15.79 0.78 -3.30
C ALA A 110 14.90 -0.45 -3.00
N GLN A 111 14.86 -0.90 -1.75
CA GLN A 111 14.00 -2.02 -1.36
C GLN A 111 12.50 -1.74 -1.43
N TYR A 112 12.07 -0.48 -1.47
CA TYR A 112 10.66 -0.07 -1.50
C TYR A 112 10.21 0.47 -2.85
N ARG A 113 10.95 0.26 -3.91
CA ARG A 113 10.59 0.67 -5.27
C ARG A 113 10.95 -0.39 -6.29
N ASP A 114 10.29 -0.33 -7.42
CA ASP A 114 10.66 -1.15 -8.56
C ASP A 114 12.06 -0.80 -9.06
N PRO A 115 12.95 -1.77 -9.31
CA PRO A 115 14.31 -1.51 -9.78
C PRO A 115 14.36 -0.74 -11.11
N GLU A 116 13.35 -0.89 -11.96
CA GLU A 116 13.26 -0.24 -13.27
C GLU A 116 12.46 1.08 -13.24
N GLY A 117 11.87 1.44 -12.08
CA GLY A 117 11.15 2.71 -11.88
C GLY A 117 9.72 2.74 -12.38
N TYR A 118 9.04 1.60 -12.51
CA TYR A 118 7.62 1.55 -12.88
C TYR A 118 6.68 1.96 -11.75
N TRP A 119 7.06 1.70 -10.50
CA TRP A 119 6.29 2.08 -9.32
C TRP A 119 7.19 2.36 -8.12
N PHE A 120 6.63 3.09 -7.15
CA PHE A 120 7.28 3.51 -5.93
C PHE A 120 6.37 3.22 -4.74
N GLY A 121 6.94 2.70 -3.64
CA GLY A 121 6.26 2.58 -2.36
C GLY A 121 6.29 3.93 -1.63
N PHE A 122 5.16 4.31 -1.04
CA PHE A 122 5.04 5.59 -0.34
C PHE A 122 4.77 5.45 1.15
N SER A 123 4.25 4.30 1.58
CA SER A 123 4.11 3.97 2.99
C SER A 123 4.36 2.48 3.21
N ALA A 124 4.85 2.11 4.38
CA ALA A 124 5.21 0.74 4.70
C ALA A 124 4.39 0.17 5.88
N ARG A 125 4.17 -1.13 5.85
CA ARG A 125 3.60 -1.90 6.96
C ARG A 125 4.37 -3.20 7.13
N ALA A 126 4.39 -3.70 8.36
CA ALA A 126 4.93 -5.01 8.67
C ALA A 126 3.80 -6.04 8.81
N ARG A 127 4.05 -7.27 8.41
CA ARG A 127 3.20 -8.41 8.70
C ARG A 127 3.65 -9.03 10.01
N VAL A 128 2.85 -8.92 11.06
CA VAL A 128 3.21 -9.39 12.41
C VAL A 128 2.35 -10.58 12.83
N ILE A 129 2.77 -11.24 13.91
CA ILE A 129 1.95 -12.22 14.60
C ILE A 129 1.33 -11.52 15.80
N ALA A 130 0.00 -11.37 15.79
CA ALA A 130 -0.77 -10.97 16.95
C ALA A 130 -1.02 -12.18 17.84
N TYR A 131 -0.93 -12.03 19.15
CA TYR A 131 -1.14 -13.13 20.09
C TYR A 131 -2.03 -12.72 21.27
N ASN A 132 -2.71 -13.68 21.85
CA ASN A 132 -3.49 -13.49 23.07
C ASN A 132 -2.56 -13.48 24.27
N LYS A 133 -2.50 -12.34 25.00
CA LYS A 133 -1.61 -12.15 26.16
C LYS A 133 -1.89 -13.09 27.34
N THR A 134 -3.10 -13.70 27.39
CA THR A 134 -3.47 -14.60 28.50
C THR A 134 -3.04 -16.05 28.25
N THR A 135 -2.92 -16.44 26.97
CA THR A 135 -2.67 -17.85 26.59
C THR A 135 -1.27 -18.09 26.02
N VAL A 136 -0.61 -17.04 25.50
CA VAL A 136 0.72 -17.13 24.87
C VAL A 136 1.71 -16.24 25.62
N LYS A 137 2.86 -16.80 26.00
CA LYS A 137 3.93 -16.06 26.63
C LYS A 137 4.90 -15.47 25.60
N PRO A 138 5.45 -14.27 25.82
CA PRO A 138 6.52 -13.74 24.99
C PRO A 138 7.68 -14.75 24.88
N GLY A 139 8.16 -14.96 23.65
CA GLY A 139 9.27 -15.89 23.36
C GLY A 139 8.86 -17.34 23.01
N GLU A 140 7.58 -17.72 23.16
CA GLU A 140 7.11 -19.05 22.72
C GLU A 140 7.04 -19.17 21.21
N ILE A 141 6.96 -18.05 20.49
CA ILE A 141 6.97 -17.96 19.03
C ILE A 141 7.85 -16.77 18.64
N LYS A 142 8.79 -16.97 17.70
CA LYS A 142 9.79 -15.97 17.31
C LYS A 142 9.86 -15.73 15.80
N SER A 143 9.36 -16.66 15.01
CA SER A 143 9.44 -16.62 13.56
C SER A 143 8.13 -16.96 12.89
N TYR A 144 8.01 -16.66 11.59
CA TYR A 144 6.89 -17.15 10.80
C TYR A 144 6.91 -18.69 10.72
N GLU A 145 8.11 -19.26 10.69
CA GLU A 145 8.33 -20.71 10.61
C GLU A 145 7.70 -21.42 11.80
N ASP A 146 7.73 -20.82 12.97
CA ASP A 146 7.15 -21.40 14.21
C ASP A 146 5.62 -21.57 14.12
N LEU A 147 4.92 -20.85 13.24
CA LEU A 147 3.47 -21.04 13.02
C LEU A 147 3.12 -22.45 12.50
N ALA A 148 4.08 -23.16 11.94
CA ALA A 148 3.94 -24.54 11.46
C ALA A 148 4.24 -25.60 12.56
N ASP A 149 4.71 -25.19 13.74
CA ASP A 149 4.96 -26.12 14.84
C ASP A 149 3.66 -26.77 15.31
N PRO A 150 3.55 -28.11 15.42
CA PRO A 150 2.36 -28.83 15.86
C PRO A 150 1.80 -28.40 17.24
N LYS A 151 2.61 -27.75 18.08
CA LYS A 151 2.13 -27.20 19.38
C LYS A 151 1.04 -26.14 19.21
N TRP A 152 0.93 -25.52 18.02
CA TRP A 152 -0.09 -24.53 17.69
C TRP A 152 -1.33 -25.12 17.02
N LYS A 153 -1.49 -26.45 17.02
CA LYS A 153 -2.64 -27.11 16.40
C LYS A 153 -3.96 -26.58 16.97
N GLY A 154 -4.83 -26.10 16.07
CA GLY A 154 -6.13 -25.53 16.42
C GLY A 154 -6.06 -24.16 17.07
N LYS A 155 -4.94 -23.42 16.93
CA LYS A 155 -4.69 -22.15 17.64
C LYS A 155 -4.39 -20.97 16.73
N VAL A 156 -4.26 -21.15 15.43
CA VAL A 156 -3.88 -20.09 14.49
C VAL A 156 -5.09 -19.66 13.68
N CYS A 157 -5.28 -18.36 13.55
CA CYS A 157 -6.26 -17.76 12.65
C CYS A 157 -5.59 -16.96 11.55
N THR A 158 -6.11 -17.07 10.34
CA THR A 158 -5.66 -16.29 9.19
C THR A 158 -6.85 -15.83 8.36
N ARG A 159 -6.63 -14.81 7.56
CA ARG A 159 -7.54 -14.51 6.45
C ARG A 159 -7.31 -15.46 5.28
N SER A 160 -8.20 -15.43 4.29
CA SER A 160 -8.11 -16.28 3.09
C SER A 160 -6.72 -16.27 2.46
N SER A 161 -6.30 -17.43 2.00
CA SER A 161 -5.03 -17.65 1.30
C SER A 161 -4.93 -16.87 -0.01
N GLY A 162 -6.03 -16.74 -0.75
CA GLY A 162 -6.09 -15.97 -2.00
C GLY A 162 -5.99 -14.46 -1.80
N HIS A 163 -6.02 -13.97 -0.56
CA HIS A 163 -5.83 -12.55 -0.33
C HIS A 163 -4.37 -12.14 -0.49
N VAL A 164 -4.16 -11.00 -1.17
CA VAL A 164 -2.82 -10.51 -1.52
C VAL A 164 -1.83 -10.44 -0.35
N TYR A 165 -2.29 -10.14 0.89
CA TYR A 165 -1.39 -10.08 2.07
C TYR A 165 -0.87 -11.46 2.48
N THR A 166 -1.69 -12.50 2.34
CA THR A 166 -1.27 -13.89 2.59
C THR A 166 -0.29 -14.34 1.51
N LEU A 167 -0.62 -14.08 0.24
CA LEU A 167 0.26 -14.38 -0.89
C LEU A 167 1.60 -13.64 -0.77
N SER A 168 1.60 -12.38 -0.37
CA SER A 168 2.85 -11.60 -0.17
C SER A 168 3.73 -12.17 0.95
N LEU A 169 3.13 -12.66 2.06
CA LEU A 169 3.90 -13.34 3.10
C LEU A 169 4.50 -14.65 2.58
N ILE A 170 3.71 -15.50 1.92
CA ILE A 170 4.19 -16.75 1.34
C ILE A 170 5.28 -16.46 0.30
N SER A 171 5.11 -15.42 -0.52
CA SER A 171 6.12 -14.96 -1.48
C SER A 171 7.43 -14.54 -0.83
N SER A 172 7.37 -13.89 0.33
CA SER A 172 8.56 -13.55 1.12
C SER A 172 9.26 -14.81 1.63
N LEU A 173 8.51 -15.80 2.12
CA LEU A 173 9.07 -17.08 2.53
C LEU A 173 9.70 -17.84 1.36
N VAL A 174 9.09 -17.81 0.18
CA VAL A 174 9.68 -18.36 -1.05
C VAL A 174 11.00 -17.68 -1.40
N ALA A 175 11.07 -16.35 -1.27
CA ALA A 175 12.28 -15.59 -1.56
C ALA A 175 13.44 -15.97 -0.64
N HIS A 176 13.18 -16.27 0.64
CA HIS A 176 14.21 -16.60 1.64
C HIS A 176 14.52 -18.09 1.73
N ASN A 177 13.49 -18.93 1.66
CA ASN A 177 13.61 -20.35 1.99
C ASN A 177 13.49 -21.26 0.76
N GLY A 178 13.04 -20.72 -0.38
CA GLY A 178 12.71 -21.52 -1.55
C GLY A 178 11.30 -22.13 -1.50
N GLU A 179 10.86 -22.72 -2.62
CA GLU A 179 9.50 -23.25 -2.80
C GLU A 179 9.20 -24.43 -1.89
N GLY A 180 10.07 -25.46 -1.86
CA GLY A 180 9.84 -26.70 -1.11
C GLY A 180 9.69 -26.49 0.41
N PRO A 181 10.63 -25.82 1.10
CA PRO A 181 10.48 -25.52 2.53
C PRO A 181 9.26 -24.64 2.83
N THR A 182 8.93 -23.68 1.93
CA THR A 182 7.74 -22.83 2.09
C THR A 182 6.44 -23.64 1.94
N GLU A 183 6.38 -24.61 1.03
CA GLU A 183 5.22 -25.51 0.93
C GLU A 183 5.08 -26.37 2.18
N GLN A 184 6.17 -26.90 2.71
CA GLN A 184 6.14 -27.67 3.96
C GLN A 184 5.63 -26.81 5.13
N TRP A 185 6.11 -25.57 5.24
CA TRP A 185 5.62 -24.59 6.20
C TRP A 185 4.11 -24.33 6.04
N ALA A 186 3.64 -24.11 4.81
CA ALA A 186 2.24 -23.85 4.53
C ALA A 186 1.34 -25.05 4.94
N ARG A 187 1.79 -26.29 4.73
CA ARG A 187 1.10 -27.50 5.22
C ARG A 187 0.98 -27.50 6.74
N GLY A 188 2.07 -27.17 7.46
CA GLY A 188 2.07 -27.07 8.91
C GLY A 188 1.13 -25.97 9.42
N LEU A 189 1.18 -24.78 8.78
CA LEU A 189 0.27 -23.69 9.10
C LEU A 189 -1.21 -24.11 8.92
N VAL A 190 -1.56 -24.73 7.80
CA VAL A 190 -2.93 -25.21 7.52
C VAL A 190 -3.37 -26.22 8.57
N ALA A 191 -2.48 -27.15 8.97
CA ALA A 191 -2.79 -28.13 10.03
C ALA A 191 -3.02 -27.50 11.41
N ASN A 192 -2.52 -26.27 11.63
CA ASN A 192 -2.62 -25.55 12.88
C ASN A 192 -3.78 -24.55 12.93
N LEU A 193 -4.55 -24.41 11.85
CA LEU A 193 -5.67 -23.48 11.83
C LEU A 193 -6.77 -23.90 12.83
N ALA A 194 -7.25 -22.92 13.60
CA ALA A 194 -8.38 -23.12 14.53
C ALA A 194 -9.72 -23.26 13.81
N ARG A 195 -9.80 -22.67 12.64
CA ARG A 195 -10.99 -22.67 11.77
C ARG A 195 -10.62 -22.42 10.31
N ASP A 196 -11.55 -22.63 9.41
CA ASP A 196 -11.40 -22.18 8.03
C ASP A 196 -11.13 -20.67 7.98
N PRO A 197 -10.21 -20.22 7.13
CA PRO A 197 -9.90 -18.80 6.94
C PRO A 197 -11.14 -18.00 6.54
N LYS A 198 -11.39 -16.88 7.21
CA LYS A 198 -12.53 -15.99 6.94
C LYS A 198 -12.25 -14.57 7.43
N GLY A 199 -12.90 -13.59 6.82
CA GLY A 199 -12.82 -12.18 7.21
C GLY A 199 -11.48 -11.51 6.90
N GLY A 200 -11.31 -10.29 7.39
CA GLY A 200 -10.10 -9.48 7.24
C GLY A 200 -9.18 -9.55 8.46
N ASP A 201 -8.10 -8.77 8.47
CA ASP A 201 -7.15 -8.74 9.59
C ASP A 201 -7.80 -8.32 10.91
N THR A 202 -8.78 -7.39 10.88
CA THR A 202 -9.53 -6.99 12.09
C THR A 202 -10.30 -8.16 12.68
N ASP A 203 -10.90 -9.03 11.83
CA ASP A 203 -11.62 -10.22 12.28
C ASP A 203 -10.68 -11.25 12.91
N GLN A 204 -9.43 -11.35 12.41
CA GLN A 204 -8.41 -12.19 13.02
C GLN A 204 -8.01 -11.66 14.40
N LEU A 205 -7.83 -10.33 14.53
CA LEU A 205 -7.52 -9.70 15.83
C LEU A 205 -8.67 -9.90 16.83
N ALA A 206 -9.92 -9.80 16.38
CA ALA A 206 -11.09 -10.07 17.22
C ALA A 206 -11.14 -11.54 17.68
N ALA A 207 -10.82 -12.49 16.78
CA ALA A 207 -10.76 -13.93 17.11
C ALA A 207 -9.69 -14.23 18.17
N VAL A 208 -8.52 -13.59 18.08
CA VAL A 208 -7.47 -13.71 19.12
C VAL A 208 -7.91 -13.08 20.43
N ALA A 209 -8.51 -11.88 20.41
CA ALA A 209 -8.96 -11.20 21.62
C ALA A 209 -10.12 -11.92 22.34
N SER A 210 -10.94 -12.67 21.60
CA SER A 210 -12.04 -13.49 22.16
C SER A 210 -11.58 -14.87 22.65
N GLY A 211 -10.38 -15.32 22.27
CA GLY A 211 -9.87 -16.66 22.59
C GLY A 211 -10.31 -17.76 21.60
N GLU A 212 -10.90 -17.40 20.46
CA GLU A 212 -11.15 -18.36 19.36
C GLU A 212 -9.83 -18.90 18.78
N CYS A 213 -8.78 -18.06 18.80
CA CYS A 213 -7.42 -18.39 18.40
C CYS A 213 -6.42 -17.82 19.40
N ASP A 214 -5.25 -18.44 19.52
CA ASP A 214 -4.15 -17.90 20.32
C ASP A 214 -3.27 -16.95 19.50
N LEU A 215 -3.16 -17.18 18.20
CA LEU A 215 -2.29 -16.48 17.26
C LEU A 215 -3.03 -16.07 15.99
N ALA A 216 -2.65 -14.93 15.43
CA ALA A 216 -3.10 -14.54 14.09
C ALA A 216 -2.05 -13.71 13.34
N LEU A 217 -2.09 -13.80 12.02
CA LEU A 217 -1.32 -12.93 11.14
C LEU A 217 -2.11 -11.62 10.86
N SER A 218 -1.47 -10.47 11.09
CA SER A 218 -2.07 -9.16 10.83
C SER A 218 -1.05 -8.15 10.35
N ASN A 219 -1.50 -7.15 9.58
CA ASN A 219 -0.69 -5.97 9.33
C ASN A 219 -0.76 -5.02 10.53
N THR A 220 0.36 -4.36 10.83
CA THR A 220 0.54 -3.51 12.00
C THR A 220 -0.48 -2.39 12.15
N TYR A 221 -0.85 -1.73 11.04
CA TYR A 221 -1.78 -0.59 11.10
C TYR A 221 -3.19 -0.96 11.58
N TYR A 222 -3.62 -2.23 11.48
CA TYR A 222 -4.90 -2.67 12.05
C TYR A 222 -4.86 -2.64 13.58
N ILE A 223 -3.76 -3.06 14.19
CA ILE A 223 -3.58 -3.04 15.64
C ILE A 223 -3.54 -1.60 16.13
N VAL A 224 -2.75 -0.74 15.48
CA VAL A 224 -2.66 0.68 15.82
C VAL A 224 -4.02 1.37 15.68
N ARG A 225 -4.82 1.02 14.66
CA ARG A 225 -6.17 1.54 14.49
C ARG A 225 -7.09 1.18 15.66
N LEU A 226 -7.01 -0.05 16.18
CA LEU A 226 -7.76 -0.44 17.38
C LEU A 226 -7.30 0.35 18.62
N MET A 227 -5.99 0.54 18.80
CA MET A 227 -5.44 1.31 19.91
C MET A 227 -5.88 2.78 19.88
N ARG A 228 -5.99 3.37 18.69
CA ARG A 228 -6.39 4.78 18.46
C ARG A 228 -7.90 4.99 18.36
N SER A 229 -8.69 3.91 18.33
CA SER A 229 -10.13 4.03 18.18
C SER A 229 -10.77 4.83 19.33
N SER A 230 -11.80 5.59 19.02
CA SER A 230 -12.64 6.24 20.05
C SER A 230 -13.60 5.27 20.74
N LYS A 231 -13.78 4.06 20.18
CA LYS A 231 -14.70 3.04 20.70
C LYS A 231 -14.06 2.27 21.84
N PRO A 232 -14.68 2.19 23.02
CA PRO A 232 -14.16 1.43 24.17
C PRO A 232 -13.92 -0.05 23.86
N GLU A 233 -14.78 -0.68 23.06
CA GLU A 233 -14.66 -2.08 22.65
C GLU A 233 -13.40 -2.36 21.82
N ASP A 234 -13.01 -1.46 20.93
CA ASP A 234 -11.79 -1.60 20.13
C ASP A 234 -10.54 -1.50 21.01
N LYS A 235 -10.53 -0.56 21.98
CA LYS A 235 -9.45 -0.42 22.96
C LYS A 235 -9.36 -1.63 23.89
N ALA A 236 -10.49 -2.16 24.32
CA ALA A 236 -10.54 -3.37 25.14
C ALA A 236 -10.02 -4.60 24.35
N MET A 237 -10.32 -4.67 23.06
CA MET A 237 -9.74 -5.67 22.16
C MET A 237 -8.21 -5.50 22.07
N ALA A 238 -7.72 -4.32 21.75
CA ALA A 238 -6.29 -4.04 21.63
C ALA A 238 -5.51 -4.37 22.92
N ALA A 239 -6.10 -4.13 24.08
CA ALA A 239 -5.46 -4.40 25.38
C ALA A 239 -5.15 -5.90 25.60
N LYS A 240 -5.95 -6.80 25.02
CA LYS A 240 -5.76 -8.26 25.10
C LYS A 240 -4.69 -8.78 24.13
N LEU A 241 -4.33 -7.99 23.12
CA LEU A 241 -3.41 -8.39 22.06
C LEU A 241 -1.98 -8.01 22.40
N GLY A 242 -1.05 -8.94 22.14
CA GLY A 242 0.37 -8.67 22.03
C GLY A 242 0.82 -8.75 20.57
N VAL A 243 1.99 -8.19 20.29
CA VAL A 243 2.61 -8.20 18.96
C VAL A 243 3.96 -8.90 19.06
N ILE A 244 4.18 -9.86 18.18
CA ILE A 244 5.46 -10.49 17.95
C ILE A 244 5.97 -10.00 16.61
N TRP A 245 7.21 -9.53 16.61
CA TRP A 245 7.99 -9.22 15.43
C TRP A 245 8.72 -10.48 14.99
N PRO A 246 8.27 -11.18 13.93
CA PRO A 246 8.90 -12.44 13.53
C PRO A 246 10.32 -12.23 12.99
N ASN A 247 11.13 -13.28 13.15
CA ASN A 247 12.45 -13.39 12.52
C ASN A 247 13.49 -12.34 12.94
N GLN A 248 13.40 -11.80 14.17
CA GLN A 248 14.32 -10.77 14.65
C GLN A 248 15.76 -11.27 14.77
N ASP A 249 15.97 -12.58 15.03
CA ASP A 249 17.28 -13.21 15.16
C ASP A 249 17.94 -13.50 13.78
N ASN A 250 17.19 -13.32 12.67
CA ASN A 250 17.72 -13.58 11.32
C ASN A 250 17.36 -12.46 10.33
N ARG A 251 16.48 -12.66 9.35
CA ARG A 251 16.18 -11.74 8.24
C ARG A 251 15.36 -10.50 8.62
N GLY A 252 14.66 -10.53 9.74
CA GLY A 252 13.74 -9.49 10.14
C GLY A 252 12.28 -9.75 9.70
N THR A 253 11.39 -8.88 10.14
CA THR A 253 9.96 -8.96 9.88
C THR A 253 9.64 -8.53 8.44
N GLN A 254 8.81 -9.29 7.74
CA GLN A 254 8.37 -9.01 6.39
C GLN A 254 7.70 -7.64 6.30
N MET A 255 8.20 -6.83 5.36
CA MET A 255 7.66 -5.52 5.02
C MET A 255 6.85 -5.57 3.74
N ASN A 256 5.88 -4.68 3.63
CA ASN A 256 5.13 -4.45 2.41
C ASN A 256 4.80 -2.96 2.28
N VAL A 257 4.39 -2.53 1.08
CA VAL A 257 4.16 -1.11 0.81
C VAL A 257 2.77 -0.85 0.22
N SER A 258 2.25 0.35 0.46
CA SER A 258 1.30 0.99 -0.45
C SER A 258 2.09 1.87 -1.40
N GLY A 259 1.74 1.85 -2.65
CA GLY A 259 2.50 2.57 -3.67
C GLY A 259 1.71 2.80 -4.94
N GLY A 260 2.39 3.35 -5.92
CA GLY A 260 1.79 3.63 -7.23
C GLY A 260 2.82 4.06 -8.24
N GLY A 261 2.33 4.30 -9.44
CA GLY A 261 3.15 4.75 -10.57
C GLY A 261 2.35 5.61 -11.53
N MET A 262 3.07 6.29 -12.39
CA MET A 262 2.52 7.01 -13.53
C MET A 262 2.00 5.99 -14.55
N LEU A 263 0.81 6.23 -15.08
CA LEU A 263 0.28 5.39 -16.14
C LEU A 263 0.97 5.67 -17.49
N LYS A 264 1.11 4.63 -18.31
CA LYS A 264 1.82 4.71 -19.61
C LYS A 264 1.25 5.78 -20.53
N ASN A 265 -0.07 5.90 -20.54
CA ASN A 265 -0.81 6.81 -21.40
C ASN A 265 -1.29 8.07 -20.66
N ALA A 266 -0.71 8.38 -19.49
CA ALA A 266 -1.06 9.55 -18.69
C ALA A 266 -1.12 10.84 -19.53
N PRO A 267 -2.25 11.53 -19.61
CA PRO A 267 -2.35 12.79 -20.36
C PRO A 267 -1.64 13.95 -19.65
N ASN A 268 -1.58 13.93 -18.30
CA ASN A 268 -1.00 15.00 -17.48
C ASN A 268 0.29 14.55 -16.78
N LYS A 269 1.30 14.10 -17.55
CA LYS A 269 2.55 13.50 -17.02
C LYS A 269 3.31 14.40 -16.05
N GLU A 270 3.33 15.71 -16.27
CA GLU A 270 3.97 16.66 -15.36
C GLU A 270 3.27 16.71 -14.00
N ALA A 271 1.94 16.75 -13.98
CA ALA A 271 1.14 16.70 -12.77
C ALA A 271 1.31 15.35 -12.05
N ALA A 272 1.35 14.25 -12.81
CA ALA A 272 1.60 12.92 -12.29
C ALA A 272 2.96 12.81 -11.59
N LEU A 273 4.03 13.29 -12.21
CA LEU A 273 5.37 13.30 -11.61
C LEU A 273 5.39 14.13 -10.33
N LYS A 274 4.85 15.35 -10.37
CA LYS A 274 4.76 16.22 -9.18
C LYS A 274 4.01 15.56 -8.03
N PHE A 275 2.95 14.82 -8.33
CA PHE A 275 2.19 14.11 -7.31
C PHE A 275 2.98 12.94 -6.71
N LEU A 276 3.65 12.14 -7.52
CA LEU A 276 4.51 11.06 -7.01
C LEU A 276 5.65 11.62 -6.14
N GLU A 277 6.28 12.72 -6.56
CA GLU A 277 7.32 13.38 -5.76
C GLU A 277 6.77 13.99 -4.46
N TYR A 278 5.57 14.57 -4.50
CA TYR A 278 4.87 15.04 -3.29
C TYR A 278 4.63 13.91 -2.30
N LEU A 279 4.20 12.71 -2.75
CA LEU A 279 4.00 11.55 -1.87
C LEU A 279 5.29 11.10 -1.17
N ALA A 280 6.46 11.44 -1.73
CA ALA A 280 7.76 11.22 -1.09
C ALA A 280 8.22 12.42 -0.22
N SER A 281 7.48 13.53 -0.12
CA SER A 281 7.82 14.69 0.70
C SER A 281 7.73 14.39 2.20
N ASP A 282 8.41 15.17 3.03
CA ASP A 282 8.37 14.99 4.49
C ASP A 282 6.94 15.11 5.04
N GLU A 283 6.16 16.05 4.52
CA GLU A 283 4.76 16.25 4.92
C GLU A 283 3.89 15.03 4.61
N ALA A 284 3.95 14.51 3.38
CA ALA A 284 3.17 13.34 2.98
C ALA A 284 3.61 12.09 3.75
N GLN A 285 4.91 11.93 3.97
CA GLN A 285 5.47 10.80 4.71
C GLN A 285 5.08 10.84 6.19
N ALA A 286 5.13 12.00 6.84
CA ALA A 286 4.62 12.17 8.20
C ALA A 286 3.11 11.91 8.27
N TYR A 287 2.37 12.31 7.23
CA TYR A 287 0.93 12.07 7.16
C TYR A 287 0.57 10.59 7.10
N PHE A 288 1.30 9.77 6.34
CA PHE A 288 1.08 8.31 6.32
C PHE A 288 1.19 7.69 7.71
N ALA A 289 2.14 8.15 8.53
CA ALA A 289 2.26 7.68 9.90
C ALA A 289 1.14 8.22 10.81
N ASN A 290 0.86 9.52 10.74
CA ASN A 290 -0.08 10.18 11.63
C ASN A 290 -1.54 9.85 11.31
N GLY A 291 -1.90 9.79 10.04
CA GLY A 291 -3.25 9.55 9.54
C GLY A 291 -3.56 8.08 9.31
N ASN A 292 -2.65 7.34 8.68
CA ASN A 292 -2.91 5.98 8.21
C ASN A 292 -2.30 4.88 9.08
N ASN A 293 -1.51 5.25 10.10
CA ASN A 293 -0.79 4.32 10.98
C ASN A 293 0.22 3.42 10.25
N GLU A 294 0.76 3.90 9.13
CA GLU A 294 1.77 3.21 8.33
C GLU A 294 3.12 3.91 8.48
N TRP A 295 4.23 3.17 8.50
CA TRP A 295 5.55 3.79 8.57
C TRP A 295 5.87 4.56 7.30
N PRO A 296 6.55 5.71 7.43
CA PRO A 296 7.19 6.36 6.28
C PRO A 296 8.19 5.41 5.63
N VAL A 297 8.28 5.43 4.30
CA VAL A 297 9.36 4.74 3.58
C VAL A 297 10.62 5.58 3.50
N VAL A 298 10.49 6.91 3.57
CA VAL A 298 11.61 7.85 3.58
C VAL A 298 12.26 7.86 4.96
N PRO A 299 13.56 7.62 5.06
CA PRO A 299 14.26 7.62 6.34
C PRO A 299 14.26 8.99 7.03
N GLY A 300 14.30 9.01 8.35
CA GLY A 300 14.47 10.23 9.15
C GLY A 300 13.22 11.11 9.31
N ILE A 301 12.08 10.69 8.80
CA ILE A 301 10.82 11.43 8.93
C ILE A 301 10.36 11.45 10.39
N ARG A 302 10.09 12.65 10.89
CA ARG A 302 9.48 12.86 12.22
C ARG A 302 7.97 12.79 12.10
N PHE A 303 7.33 12.03 12.95
CA PHE A 303 5.87 11.90 13.01
C PHE A 303 5.38 11.80 14.46
N ASN A 304 4.09 12.03 14.67
CA ASN A 304 3.46 11.99 16.00
C ASN A 304 2.33 10.94 16.01
N ASN A 305 2.69 9.68 16.19
CA ASN A 305 1.76 8.58 16.38
C ASN A 305 2.28 7.69 17.52
N PRO A 306 1.93 8.03 18.78
CA PRO A 306 2.41 7.30 19.96
C PRO A 306 2.09 5.80 19.92
N GLU A 307 0.93 5.42 19.39
CA GLU A 307 0.50 4.02 19.33
C GLU A 307 1.32 3.23 18.30
N LEU A 308 1.71 3.87 17.17
CA LEU A 308 2.61 3.25 16.20
C LEU A 308 4.01 3.06 16.80
N VAL A 309 4.51 4.06 17.53
CA VAL A 309 5.79 4.00 18.25
C VAL A 309 5.75 2.96 19.37
N ALA A 310 4.62 2.82 20.06
CA ALA A 310 4.44 1.86 21.15
C ALA A 310 4.52 0.38 20.69
N LEU A 311 4.42 0.10 19.39
CA LEU A 311 4.68 -1.23 18.87
C LEU A 311 6.16 -1.65 19.03
N GLY A 312 7.06 -0.71 19.35
CA GLY A 312 8.47 -0.96 19.63
C GLY A 312 9.37 -0.89 18.40
N ILE A 313 10.66 -1.11 18.65
CA ILE A 313 11.71 -1.15 17.64
C ILE A 313 11.82 -2.59 17.12
N PHE A 314 11.98 -2.74 15.83
CA PHE A 314 12.12 -4.04 15.19
C PHE A 314 13.11 -4.00 14.03
N LYS A 315 13.65 -5.17 13.70
CA LYS A 315 14.45 -5.38 12.49
C LYS A 315 13.50 -5.67 11.33
N ALA A 316 13.47 -4.79 10.36
CA ALA A 316 12.74 -4.99 9.10
C ALA A 316 13.53 -5.90 8.16
N ASP A 317 12.83 -6.75 7.40
CA ASP A 317 13.42 -7.46 6.27
C ASP A 317 13.84 -6.46 5.19
N THR A 318 15.03 -6.63 4.65
CA THR A 318 15.68 -5.70 3.71
C THR A 318 15.60 -6.14 2.24
N ILE A 319 14.95 -7.28 1.95
CA ILE A 319 14.78 -7.69 0.54
C ILE A 319 14.00 -6.62 -0.23
N ASN A 320 14.28 -6.50 -1.53
CA ASN A 320 13.43 -5.65 -2.36
C ASN A 320 12.02 -6.24 -2.42
N VAL A 321 11.03 -5.43 -2.04
CA VAL A 321 9.62 -5.87 -1.98
C VAL A 321 9.06 -6.32 -3.33
N ALA A 322 9.68 -5.95 -4.46
CA ALA A 322 9.29 -6.45 -5.78
C ALA A 322 9.36 -7.98 -5.87
N LEU A 323 10.25 -8.63 -5.09
CA LEU A 323 10.32 -10.09 -5.02
C LEU A 323 9.05 -10.72 -4.48
N LEU A 324 8.32 -10.02 -3.60
CA LEU A 324 7.04 -10.48 -3.08
C LEU A 324 5.99 -10.57 -4.22
N GLY A 325 5.99 -9.57 -5.12
CA GLY A 325 5.15 -9.61 -6.31
C GLY A 325 5.58 -10.71 -7.28
N LYS A 326 6.88 -10.76 -7.60
CA LYS A 326 7.45 -11.74 -8.55
C LYS A 326 7.17 -13.20 -8.14
N ASN A 327 7.15 -13.50 -6.85
CA ASN A 327 6.94 -14.84 -6.32
C ASN A 327 5.45 -15.19 -6.11
N GLN A 328 4.49 -14.25 -6.32
CA GLN A 328 3.07 -14.55 -6.13
C GLN A 328 2.55 -15.75 -6.94
N PRO A 329 2.95 -15.96 -8.20
CA PRO A 329 2.53 -17.15 -8.93
C PRO A 329 2.97 -18.47 -8.27
N VAL A 330 4.17 -18.48 -7.66
CA VAL A 330 4.66 -19.65 -6.90
C VAL A 330 3.88 -19.80 -5.60
N ALA A 331 3.66 -18.69 -4.89
CA ALA A 331 2.87 -18.67 -3.66
C ALA A 331 1.44 -19.19 -3.89
N GLN A 332 0.79 -18.81 -5.00
CA GLN A 332 -0.53 -19.32 -5.37
C GLN A 332 -0.51 -20.83 -5.60
N LYS A 333 0.47 -21.35 -6.33
CA LYS A 333 0.63 -22.80 -6.54
C LYS A 333 0.81 -23.56 -5.23
N ILE A 334 1.58 -23.02 -4.28
CA ILE A 334 1.75 -23.60 -2.95
C ILE A 334 0.40 -23.66 -2.23
N VAL A 335 -0.32 -22.53 -2.19
CA VAL A 335 -1.65 -22.43 -1.57
C VAL A 335 -2.61 -23.49 -2.11
N ASP A 336 -2.67 -23.65 -3.44
CA ASP A 336 -3.53 -24.62 -4.11
C ASP A 336 -3.15 -26.06 -3.74
N ARG A 337 -1.83 -26.40 -3.75
CA ARG A 337 -1.33 -27.75 -3.44
C ARG A 337 -1.56 -28.17 -1.98
N VAL A 338 -1.52 -27.21 -1.05
CA VAL A 338 -1.72 -27.53 0.38
C VAL A 338 -3.17 -27.40 0.82
N GLY A 339 -4.08 -27.03 -0.08
CA GLY A 339 -5.50 -26.83 0.23
C GLY A 339 -5.78 -25.71 1.22
N PHE A 340 -4.95 -24.66 1.20
CA PHE A 340 -5.16 -23.49 2.05
C PHE A 340 -6.29 -22.63 1.46
N LYS A 341 -7.42 -22.52 2.18
CA LYS A 341 -8.64 -21.83 1.73
C LYS A 341 -8.55 -20.31 1.81
#